data_b569e9330ea54968c5df9e45b98f5a71
#
_entry.id   b569e9330ea54968c5df9e45b98f5a71
#
_cell.length_a   1.000
_cell.length_b   1.000
_cell.length_c   1.000
_cell.angle_alpha   90.00
_cell.angle_beta   90.00
_cell.angle_gamma   90.00
#
_symmetry.space_group_name_H-M   'P 1'
#
loop_
_entity.id
_entity.type
_entity.pdbx_description
1 polymer ?
#
loop_
_entity_poly.entity_id
_entity_poly.type
_entity_poly.pdbx_seq_one_letter_code
_entity_poly.pdbx_strand_id
1 'polypeptide(L)'
;MKKNHRRPLSKALFTHLFFLLLILICGVSLAGCGQSSAHNSSKQKKFDQFLDSCFKEFATENTITLHFKLSDPSSYGIKKEPSPTYGELSSNTAKKNCKRSKQLLQELYTFPTSSLTKEQKLTWQIFQDYLNETIMSEKYILYSSPFGADGLPSDIPVTLSEYRFDNEKDIKDYLLELK
;
A
#
# COMPACT_ATOMS: atom_id res chain seq x y z
N MET A 1 60.09 -63.10 12.30
CA MET A 1 59.85 -61.68 12.00
C MET A 1 58.91 -61.58 10.83
N LYS A 2 57.58 -61.21 11.08
CA LYS A 2 56.61 -60.99 10.01
C LYS A 2 56.53 -59.51 9.72
N LYS A 3 56.98 -59.10 8.53
CA LYS A 3 56.80 -57.73 8.03
C LYS A 3 55.37 -57.48 7.62
N ASN A 4 54.66 -56.59 8.32
CA ASN A 4 53.31 -56.11 8.02
C ASN A 4 53.35 -55.07 6.85
N HIS A 5 52.98 -55.49 5.65
CA HIS A 5 52.95 -54.67 4.47
C HIS A 5 51.56 -53.88 4.47
N ARG A 6 51.57 -52.68 5.02
CA ARG A 6 50.43 -51.79 4.84
C ARG A 6 50.47 -51.23 3.41
N ARG A 7 49.49 -51.59 2.61
CA ARG A 7 49.32 -51.03 1.25
C ARG A 7 48.89 -49.55 1.42
N PRO A 8 49.50 -48.58 0.72
CA PRO A 8 49.03 -47.21 0.76
C PRO A 8 47.69 -47.15 0.07
N LEU A 9 46.67 -46.61 0.75
CA LEU A 9 45.37 -46.26 0.13
C LEU A 9 45.67 -45.38 -1.08
N SER A 10 45.13 -45.75 -2.24
CA SER A 10 45.44 -45.08 -3.50
C SER A 10 44.99 -43.62 -3.40
N LYS A 11 45.86 -42.71 -3.85
CA LYS A 11 45.61 -41.25 -3.89
C LYS A 11 44.26 -40.94 -4.58
N ALA A 12 43.81 -41.80 -5.47
CA ALA A 12 42.51 -41.71 -6.14
C ALA A 12 41.32 -41.83 -5.17
N LEU A 13 41.42 -42.69 -4.14
CA LEU A 13 40.32 -42.86 -3.16
C LEU A 13 40.21 -41.64 -2.25
N PHE A 14 41.30 -41.01 -1.94
CA PHE A 14 41.34 -39.78 -1.11
C PHE A 14 40.76 -38.57 -1.89
N THR A 15 41.05 -38.46 -3.17
CA THR A 15 40.52 -37.42 -4.07
C THR A 15 39.00 -37.57 -4.27
N HIS A 16 38.51 -38.79 -4.42
CA HIS A 16 37.08 -39.02 -4.56
C HIS A 16 36.30 -38.76 -3.26
N LEU A 17 36.88 -39.11 -2.10
CA LEU A 17 36.28 -38.81 -0.80
C LEU A 17 36.24 -37.30 -0.53
N PHE A 18 37.29 -36.55 -0.93
CA PHE A 18 37.36 -35.11 -0.82
C PHE A 18 36.37 -34.41 -1.73
N PHE A 19 36.20 -34.87 -2.97
CA PHE A 19 35.15 -34.33 -3.88
C PHE A 19 33.76 -34.62 -3.40
N LEU A 20 33.47 -35.80 -2.83
CA LEU A 20 32.16 -36.14 -2.24
C LEU A 20 31.86 -35.27 -1.02
N LEU A 21 32.83 -34.99 -0.18
CA LEU A 21 32.70 -34.09 0.97
C LEU A 21 32.41 -32.64 0.54
N LEU A 22 33.07 -32.18 -0.54
CA LEU A 22 32.89 -30.83 -1.09
C LEU A 22 31.52 -30.65 -1.71
N ILE A 23 30.96 -31.66 -2.39
CA ILE A 23 29.62 -31.68 -2.92
C ILE A 23 28.58 -31.65 -1.78
N LEU A 24 28.81 -32.36 -0.69
CA LEU A 24 27.96 -32.40 0.48
C LEU A 24 27.87 -31.02 1.17
N ILE A 25 29.00 -30.32 1.29
CA ILE A 25 29.08 -28.96 1.88
C ILE A 25 28.38 -27.92 0.99
N CYS A 26 28.52 -28.00 -0.34
CA CYS A 26 27.85 -27.12 -1.28
C CYS A 26 26.30 -27.37 -1.32
N GLY A 27 25.86 -28.61 -1.13
CA GLY A 27 24.43 -28.98 -1.14
C GLY A 27 23.66 -28.42 0.05
N VAL A 28 24.28 -28.22 1.21
CA VAL A 28 23.62 -27.69 2.42
C VAL A 28 23.46 -26.15 2.35
N SER A 29 24.29 -25.46 1.59
CA SER A 29 24.26 -23.99 1.49
C SER A 29 23.12 -23.46 0.60
N LEU A 30 22.50 -24.28 -0.24
CA LEU A 30 21.42 -23.88 -1.16
C LEU A 30 20.02 -24.01 -0.57
N ALA A 31 19.84 -24.73 0.53
CA ALA A 31 18.53 -24.96 1.14
C ALA A 31 18.09 -23.85 2.13
N GLY A 32 18.96 -22.93 2.54
CA GLY A 32 18.71 -21.98 3.60
C GLY A 32 18.11 -20.62 3.17
N CYS A 33 18.19 -20.24 1.89
CA CYS A 33 17.86 -18.87 1.44
C CYS A 33 16.47 -18.72 0.78
N GLY A 34 15.75 -19.80 0.46
CA GLY A 34 14.52 -19.75 -0.33
C GLY A 34 13.26 -19.38 0.47
N GLN A 35 13.20 -19.75 1.74
CA GLN A 35 11.94 -19.68 2.51
C GLN A 35 11.65 -18.29 3.10
N SER A 36 12.65 -17.53 3.52
CA SER A 36 12.46 -16.18 4.04
C SER A 36 12.15 -15.17 2.93
N SER A 37 12.73 -15.32 1.75
CA SER A 37 12.47 -14.44 0.59
C SER A 37 11.05 -14.61 0.03
N ALA A 38 10.57 -15.83 -0.10
CA ALA A 38 9.22 -16.11 -0.61
C ALA A 38 8.12 -15.65 0.38
N HIS A 39 8.36 -15.80 1.68
CA HIS A 39 7.42 -15.36 2.72
C HIS A 39 7.33 -13.84 2.82
N ASN A 40 8.46 -13.14 2.73
CA ASN A 40 8.48 -11.67 2.69
C ASN A 40 7.81 -11.12 1.41
N SER A 41 8.05 -11.74 0.25
CA SER A 41 7.39 -11.36 -1.00
C SER A 41 5.86 -11.46 -0.91
N SER A 42 5.32 -12.48 -0.25
CA SER A 42 3.88 -12.61 -0.03
C SER A 42 3.32 -11.50 0.87
N LYS A 43 4.04 -11.11 1.93
CA LYS A 43 3.62 -10.02 2.83
C LYS A 43 3.71 -8.66 2.13
N GLN A 44 4.75 -8.43 1.35
CA GLN A 44 4.92 -7.22 0.55
C GLN A 44 3.76 -7.05 -0.44
N LYS A 45 3.40 -8.12 -1.17
CA LYS A 45 2.27 -8.10 -2.08
C LYS A 45 0.94 -7.81 -1.38
N LYS A 46 0.72 -8.38 -0.19
CA LYS A 46 -0.49 -8.08 0.61
C LYS A 46 -0.53 -6.63 1.07
N PHE A 47 0.62 -6.06 1.43
CA PHE A 47 0.72 -4.65 1.78
C PHE A 47 0.38 -3.74 0.59
N ASP A 48 0.90 -4.04 -0.61
CA ASP A 48 0.56 -3.29 -1.82
C ASP A 48 -0.94 -3.38 -2.15
N GLN A 49 -1.54 -4.56 -2.00
CA GLN A 49 -2.99 -4.75 -2.17
C GLN A 49 -3.82 -3.96 -1.16
N PHE A 50 -3.35 -3.88 0.09
CA PHE A 50 -3.98 -3.06 1.11
C PHE A 50 -3.93 -1.57 0.73
N LEU A 51 -2.77 -1.07 0.33
CA LEU A 51 -2.61 0.32 -0.13
C LEU A 51 -3.47 0.63 -1.37
N ASP A 52 -3.52 -0.29 -2.33
CA ASP A 52 -4.36 -0.15 -3.52
C ASP A 52 -5.85 -0.06 -3.16
N SER A 53 -6.29 -0.85 -2.19
CA SER A 53 -7.66 -0.80 -1.67
C SER A 53 -7.96 0.53 -0.97
N CYS A 54 -7.04 1.03 -0.15
CA CYS A 54 -7.17 2.33 0.52
C CYS A 54 -7.20 3.48 -0.51
N PHE A 55 -6.32 3.42 -1.51
CA PHE A 55 -6.29 4.40 -2.58
C PHE A 55 -7.63 4.47 -3.33
N LYS A 56 -8.19 3.32 -3.72
CA LYS A 56 -9.48 3.25 -4.39
C LYS A 56 -10.61 3.80 -3.52
N GLU A 57 -10.63 3.47 -2.23
CA GLU A 57 -11.60 3.99 -1.28
C GLU A 57 -11.55 5.53 -1.22
N PHE A 58 -10.35 6.11 -1.07
CA PHE A 58 -10.19 7.57 -1.01
C PHE A 58 -10.44 8.26 -2.36
N ALA A 59 -10.06 7.65 -3.46
CA ALA A 59 -10.28 8.22 -4.79
C ALA A 59 -11.76 8.23 -5.19
N THR A 60 -12.55 7.29 -4.66
CA THR A 60 -13.99 7.17 -4.96
C THR A 60 -14.89 7.73 -3.86
N GLU A 61 -14.34 8.54 -2.95
CA GLU A 61 -15.13 9.16 -1.87
C GLU A 61 -16.26 10.05 -2.42
N ASN A 62 -15.97 10.81 -3.47
CA ASN A 62 -16.96 11.57 -4.22
C ASN A 62 -16.51 11.74 -5.69
N THR A 63 -17.44 12.13 -6.55
CA THR A 63 -17.22 12.26 -7.99
C THR A 63 -16.22 13.36 -8.32
N ILE A 64 -16.31 14.50 -7.66
CA ILE A 64 -15.42 15.64 -7.91
C ILE A 64 -13.98 15.25 -7.57
N THR A 65 -13.76 14.63 -6.41
CA THR A 65 -12.45 14.13 -6.02
C THR A 65 -11.89 13.13 -7.04
N LEU A 66 -12.75 12.24 -7.55
CA LEU A 66 -12.35 11.27 -8.56
C LEU A 66 -11.86 11.95 -9.84
N HIS A 67 -12.65 12.86 -10.41
CA HIS A 67 -12.32 13.59 -11.64
C HIS A 67 -11.10 14.52 -11.48
N PHE A 68 -10.95 15.14 -10.32
CA PHE A 68 -9.80 15.98 -10.01
C PHE A 68 -8.50 15.18 -9.87
N LYS A 69 -8.56 14.02 -9.22
CA LYS A 69 -7.35 13.21 -8.91
C LYS A 69 -6.92 12.28 -10.03
N LEU A 70 -7.86 11.75 -10.81
CA LEU A 70 -7.57 10.69 -11.79
C LEU A 70 -8.00 11.08 -13.19
N SER A 71 -7.04 11.05 -14.10
CA SER A 71 -7.30 11.24 -15.53
C SER A 71 -7.97 10.02 -16.17
N ASP A 72 -7.70 8.82 -15.68
CA ASP A 72 -8.31 7.58 -16.15
C ASP A 72 -8.56 6.64 -14.96
N PRO A 73 -9.74 6.72 -14.33
CA PRO A 73 -10.11 5.83 -13.23
C PRO A 73 -10.10 4.35 -13.59
N SER A 74 -10.35 4.01 -14.86
CA SER A 74 -10.42 2.62 -15.31
C SER A 74 -9.07 1.93 -15.25
N SER A 75 -7.97 2.65 -15.48
CA SER A 75 -6.60 2.14 -15.37
C SER A 75 -6.24 1.68 -13.95
N TYR A 76 -6.94 2.22 -12.95
CA TYR A 76 -6.81 1.81 -11.54
C TYR A 76 -7.84 0.75 -11.13
N GLY A 77 -8.61 0.22 -12.10
CA GLY A 77 -9.66 -0.78 -11.85
C GLY A 77 -10.91 -0.20 -11.15
N ILE A 78 -11.10 1.11 -11.18
CA ILE A 78 -12.31 1.79 -10.71
C ILE A 78 -13.33 1.71 -11.84
N LYS A 79 -14.30 0.79 -11.69
CA LYS A 79 -15.31 0.49 -12.73
C LYS A 79 -16.61 1.26 -12.55
N LYS A 80 -16.87 1.74 -11.34
CA LYS A 80 -18.09 2.45 -10.99
C LYS A 80 -17.71 3.73 -10.29
N GLU A 81 -18.13 4.83 -10.88
CA GLU A 81 -18.03 6.13 -10.27
C GLU A 81 -18.98 6.26 -9.08
N PRO A 82 -18.61 7.02 -8.04
CA PRO A 82 -19.52 7.37 -6.97
C PRO A 82 -20.70 8.19 -7.51
N SER A 83 -21.74 8.35 -6.69
CA SER A 83 -22.83 9.27 -7.03
C SER A 83 -22.30 10.70 -7.07
N PRO A 84 -22.86 11.57 -7.94
CA PRO A 84 -22.51 12.98 -7.99
C PRO A 84 -22.75 13.63 -6.64
N THR A 85 -21.70 14.05 -5.98
CA THR A 85 -21.75 14.69 -4.66
C THR A 85 -20.43 15.36 -4.33
N TYR A 86 -20.50 16.53 -3.74
CA TYR A 86 -19.36 17.21 -3.15
C TYR A 86 -18.94 16.62 -1.80
N GLY A 87 -19.73 15.70 -1.30
CA GLY A 87 -19.63 15.18 0.05
C GLY A 87 -20.42 16.02 1.06
N GLU A 88 -20.33 15.66 2.31
CA GLU A 88 -21.03 16.32 3.40
C GLU A 88 -20.05 16.84 4.43
N LEU A 89 -20.03 18.15 4.66
CA LEU A 89 -19.26 18.77 5.71
C LEU A 89 -20.10 18.79 7.01
N SER A 90 -20.00 17.73 7.79
CA SER A 90 -20.72 17.62 9.07
C SER A 90 -19.86 16.97 10.15
N SER A 91 -20.21 17.20 11.41
CA SER A 91 -19.54 16.52 12.53
C SER A 91 -19.77 15.00 12.50
N ASN A 92 -20.85 14.53 11.88
CA ASN A 92 -21.13 13.11 11.71
C ASN A 92 -20.17 12.48 10.69
N THR A 93 -19.93 13.16 9.57
CA THR A 93 -18.96 12.74 8.56
C THR A 93 -17.55 12.71 9.14
N ALA A 94 -17.17 13.74 9.90
CA ALA A 94 -15.88 13.75 10.59
C ALA A 94 -15.70 12.56 11.55
N LYS A 95 -16.72 12.26 12.36
CA LYS A 95 -16.70 11.07 13.25
C LYS A 95 -16.60 9.77 12.47
N LYS A 96 -17.31 9.65 11.35
CA LYS A 96 -17.24 8.48 10.48
C LYS A 96 -15.84 8.31 9.90
N ASN A 97 -15.24 9.40 9.40
CA ASN A 97 -13.89 9.40 8.85
C ASN A 97 -12.83 9.05 9.92
N CYS A 98 -12.95 9.64 11.12
CA CYS A 98 -12.10 9.29 12.25
C CYS A 98 -12.21 7.80 12.62
N LYS A 99 -13.42 7.25 12.67
CA LYS A 99 -13.63 5.82 12.93
C LYS A 99 -12.98 4.96 11.85
N ARG A 100 -13.13 5.33 10.57
CA ARG A 100 -12.51 4.62 9.44
C ARG A 100 -10.99 4.69 9.52
N SER A 101 -10.43 5.87 9.82
CA SER A 101 -8.98 6.04 10.00
C SER A 101 -8.42 5.19 11.14
N LYS A 102 -9.15 5.05 12.26
CA LYS A 102 -8.77 4.12 13.35
C LYS A 102 -8.75 2.67 12.88
N GLN A 103 -9.71 2.24 12.07
CA GLN A 103 -9.72 0.90 11.49
C GLN A 103 -8.55 0.67 10.54
N LEU A 104 -8.29 1.61 9.62
CA LEU A 104 -7.16 1.54 8.71
C LEU A 104 -5.81 1.51 9.44
N LEU A 105 -5.68 2.26 10.52
CA LEU A 105 -4.49 2.24 11.36
C LEU A 105 -4.27 0.87 12.02
N GLN A 106 -5.34 0.24 12.50
CA GLN A 106 -5.27 -1.12 13.03
C GLN A 106 -4.88 -2.15 11.94
N GLU A 107 -5.46 -2.03 10.74
CA GLU A 107 -5.09 -2.87 9.60
C GLU A 107 -3.63 -2.65 9.20
N LEU A 108 -3.15 -1.40 9.15
CA LEU A 108 -1.76 -1.05 8.85
C LEU A 108 -0.79 -1.72 9.83
N TYR A 109 -1.11 -1.76 11.12
CA TYR A 109 -0.27 -2.41 12.14
C TYR A 109 -0.18 -3.93 12.00
N THR A 110 -1.03 -4.57 11.19
CA THR A 110 -0.89 -6.00 10.89
C THR A 110 0.30 -6.30 9.97
N PHE A 111 0.88 -5.27 9.33
CA PHE A 111 2.04 -5.38 8.45
C PHE A 111 3.33 -5.04 9.21
N PRO A 112 4.12 -6.04 9.66
CA PRO A 112 5.37 -5.77 10.36
C PRO A 112 6.38 -5.12 9.42
N THR A 113 6.92 -3.96 9.79
CA THR A 113 7.85 -3.19 8.97
C THR A 113 9.11 -3.96 8.59
N SER A 114 9.52 -4.95 9.42
CA SER A 114 10.66 -5.84 9.13
C SER A 114 10.49 -6.66 7.85
N SER A 115 9.24 -6.91 7.40
CA SER A 115 8.95 -7.68 6.18
C SER A 115 8.78 -6.82 4.93
N LEU A 116 8.79 -5.50 5.07
CA LEU A 116 8.56 -4.55 3.99
C LEU A 116 9.87 -4.11 3.32
N THR A 117 9.79 -3.70 2.05
CA THR A 117 10.91 -3.05 1.35
C THR A 117 11.20 -1.67 1.97
N LYS A 118 12.29 -1.03 1.57
CA LYS A 118 12.64 0.31 2.04
C LYS A 118 11.56 1.33 1.66
N GLU A 119 11.07 1.26 0.44
CA GLU A 119 10.02 2.12 -0.10
C GLU A 119 8.69 1.89 0.61
N GLN A 120 8.32 0.62 0.81
CA GLN A 120 7.11 0.26 1.54
C GLN A 120 7.15 0.70 3.02
N LYS A 121 8.32 0.67 3.67
CA LYS A 121 8.49 1.20 5.02
C LYS A 121 8.23 2.70 5.08
N LEU A 122 8.74 3.44 4.10
CA LEU A 122 8.48 4.88 4.02
C LEU A 122 6.99 5.16 3.81
N THR A 123 6.35 4.44 2.89
CA THR A 123 4.90 4.55 2.65
C THR A 123 4.11 4.20 3.90
N TRP A 124 4.51 3.15 4.62
CA TRP A 124 3.89 2.74 5.88
C TRP A 124 3.97 3.86 6.94
N GLN A 125 5.13 4.52 7.09
CA GLN A 125 5.31 5.63 8.02
C GLN A 125 4.45 6.84 7.65
N ILE A 126 4.50 7.26 6.37
CA ILE A 126 3.69 8.38 5.87
C ILE A 126 2.20 8.12 6.09
N PHE A 127 1.75 6.90 5.80
CA PHE A 127 0.34 6.55 5.96
C PHE A 127 -0.08 6.49 7.43
N GLN A 128 0.80 5.99 8.32
CA GLN A 128 0.60 6.04 9.76
C GLN A 128 0.41 7.48 10.26
N ASP A 129 1.30 8.38 9.86
CA ASP A 129 1.25 9.78 10.26
C ASP A 129 -0.02 10.46 9.76
N TYR A 130 -0.38 10.26 8.50
CA TYR A 130 -1.63 10.75 7.91
C TYR A 130 -2.87 10.27 8.69
N LEU A 131 -2.96 8.98 9.00
CA LEU A 131 -4.08 8.43 9.77
C LEU A 131 -4.15 8.99 11.18
N ASN A 132 -3.01 9.14 11.85
CA ASN A 132 -2.94 9.75 13.18
C ASN A 132 -3.38 11.20 13.17
N GLU A 133 -2.95 12.00 12.20
CA GLU A 133 -3.39 13.38 12.02
C GLU A 133 -4.90 13.46 11.80
N THR A 134 -5.44 12.62 10.93
CA THR A 134 -6.90 12.54 10.68
C THR A 134 -7.66 12.18 11.96
N ILE A 135 -7.16 11.25 12.76
CA ILE A 135 -7.77 10.88 14.05
C ILE A 135 -7.70 12.03 15.05
N MET A 136 -6.58 12.74 15.10
CA MET A 136 -6.40 13.87 16.02
C MET A 136 -7.22 15.10 15.62
N SER A 137 -7.44 15.31 14.33
CA SER A 137 -8.17 16.46 13.80
C SER A 137 -9.68 16.42 14.12
N GLU A 138 -10.25 15.24 14.43
CA GLU A 138 -11.67 15.09 14.76
C GLU A 138 -12.13 16.10 15.84
N LYS A 139 -11.37 16.27 16.90
CA LYS A 139 -11.70 17.17 18.00
C LYS A 139 -11.67 18.65 17.62
N TYR A 140 -11.04 18.99 16.50
CA TYR A 140 -10.88 20.36 16.02
C TYR A 140 -11.78 20.70 14.85
N ILE A 141 -12.67 19.81 14.42
CA ILE A 141 -13.52 20.00 13.24
C ILE A 141 -14.34 21.31 13.29
N LEU A 142 -14.75 21.74 14.48
CA LEU A 142 -15.51 22.97 14.68
C LEU A 142 -14.63 24.24 14.72
N TYR A 143 -13.29 24.06 14.76
CA TYR A 143 -12.34 25.18 14.73
C TYR A 143 -11.89 25.53 13.32
N SER A 144 -12.11 24.62 12.34
CA SER A 144 -11.86 24.92 10.94
C SER A 144 -12.90 25.91 10.42
N SER A 145 -12.43 26.91 9.68
CA SER A 145 -13.33 27.85 9.02
C SER A 145 -13.50 27.40 7.55
N PRO A 146 -14.56 26.64 7.22
CA PRO A 146 -14.76 26.18 5.86
C PRO A 146 -15.02 27.32 4.86
N PHE A 147 -15.37 28.51 5.37
CA PHE A 147 -15.63 29.72 4.58
C PHE A 147 -14.49 30.76 4.68
N GLY A 148 -13.31 30.36 5.19
CA GLY A 148 -12.13 31.21 5.19
C GLY A 148 -11.54 31.41 3.79
N ALA A 149 -10.50 32.26 3.69
CA ALA A 149 -9.85 32.55 2.41
C ALA A 149 -9.30 31.32 1.69
N ASP A 150 -8.82 30.32 2.45
CA ASP A 150 -8.29 29.04 1.96
C ASP A 150 -9.32 27.89 2.13
N GLY A 151 -10.61 28.21 2.13
CA GLY A 151 -11.69 27.23 2.33
C GLY A 151 -12.53 26.98 1.07
N LEU A 152 -13.69 26.40 1.27
CA LEU A 152 -14.61 26.00 0.19
C LEU A 152 -14.86 27.07 -0.89
N PRO A 153 -14.98 28.40 -0.57
CA PRO A 153 -15.20 29.41 -1.61
C PRO A 153 -14.07 29.53 -2.64
N SER A 154 -12.84 29.24 -2.25
CA SER A 154 -11.68 29.22 -3.16
C SER A 154 -11.46 27.85 -3.78
N ASP A 155 -11.66 26.78 -3.04
CA ASP A 155 -11.38 25.40 -3.48
C ASP A 155 -12.40 24.89 -4.50
N ILE A 156 -13.68 25.19 -4.30
CA ILE A 156 -14.76 24.72 -5.17
C ILE A 156 -14.58 25.17 -6.62
N PRO A 157 -14.39 26.48 -6.92
CA PRO A 157 -14.20 26.93 -8.31
C PRO A 157 -12.99 26.28 -8.98
N VAL A 158 -11.87 26.13 -8.25
CA VAL A 158 -10.67 25.49 -8.80
C VAL A 158 -10.94 24.02 -9.10
N THR A 159 -11.51 23.30 -8.16
CA THR A 159 -11.81 21.86 -8.33
C THR A 159 -12.81 21.63 -9.47
N LEU A 160 -13.81 22.48 -9.60
CA LEU A 160 -14.79 22.39 -10.68
C LEU A 160 -14.20 22.77 -12.05
N SER A 161 -13.21 23.67 -12.09
CA SER A 161 -12.53 24.02 -13.35
C SER A 161 -11.70 22.89 -13.93
N GLU A 162 -11.28 21.96 -13.08
CA GLU A 162 -10.51 20.76 -13.46
C GLU A 162 -11.41 19.54 -13.73
N TYR A 163 -12.75 19.72 -13.64
CA TYR A 163 -13.68 18.61 -13.89
C TYR A 163 -13.63 18.18 -15.34
N ARG A 164 -13.56 16.89 -15.59
CA ARG A 164 -13.40 16.33 -16.92
C ARG A 164 -14.72 15.87 -17.50
N PHE A 165 -14.90 16.17 -18.77
CA PHE A 165 -16.10 15.80 -19.55
C PHE A 165 -15.68 14.81 -20.63
N ASP A 166 -15.65 13.51 -20.33
CA ASP A 166 -15.31 12.46 -21.28
C ASP A 166 -16.57 11.95 -22.01
N ASN A 167 -17.75 12.15 -21.41
CA ASN A 167 -19.04 11.71 -21.96
C ASN A 167 -20.20 12.59 -21.46
N GLU A 168 -21.40 12.35 -22.01
CA GLU A 168 -22.62 13.11 -21.66
C GLU A 168 -23.05 12.94 -20.18
N LYS A 169 -22.73 11.79 -19.59
CA LYS A 169 -23.03 11.55 -18.18
C LYS A 169 -22.25 12.51 -17.28
N ASP A 170 -20.98 12.77 -17.61
CA ASP A 170 -20.14 13.66 -16.82
C ASP A 170 -20.70 15.09 -16.80
N ILE A 171 -21.28 15.54 -17.92
CA ILE A 171 -21.97 16.84 -17.98
C ILE A 171 -23.19 16.86 -17.05
N LYS A 172 -23.98 15.79 -17.05
CA LYS A 172 -25.16 15.67 -16.18
C LYS A 172 -24.75 15.64 -14.70
N ASP A 173 -23.72 14.88 -14.38
CA ASP A 173 -23.20 14.77 -13.03
C ASP A 173 -22.64 16.13 -12.54
N TYR A 174 -21.85 16.81 -13.36
CA TYR A 174 -21.38 18.17 -13.07
C TYR A 174 -22.51 19.16 -12.78
N LEU A 175 -23.57 19.14 -13.59
CA LEU A 175 -24.73 19.99 -13.37
C LEU A 175 -25.52 19.66 -12.09
N LEU A 176 -25.43 18.43 -11.62
CA LEU A 176 -26.01 18.03 -10.32
C LEU A 176 -25.16 18.55 -9.15
N GLU A 177 -23.82 18.59 -9.32
CA GLU A 177 -22.90 19.12 -8.30
C GLU A 177 -23.03 20.64 -8.10
N LEU A 178 -23.48 21.36 -9.12
CA LEU A 178 -23.68 22.82 -9.06
C LEU A 178 -24.99 23.26 -8.37
N LYS A 179 -25.86 22.31 -7.99
CA LYS A 179 -27.15 22.59 -7.34
C LYS A 179 -27.07 22.53 -5.83
#